data_faf906f9bc0690b001217c5185cf6f0f
#
_entry.id   faf906f9bc0690b001217c5185cf6f0f
#
_cell.length_a   1.000
_cell.length_b   1.000
_cell.length_c   1.000
_cell.angle_alpha   90.00
_cell.angle_beta   90.00
_cell.angle_gamma   90.00
#
_symmetry.space_group_name_H-M   'P 1'
#
loop_
_entity.id
_entity.type
_entity.pdbx_description
1 polymer ?
#
loop_
_entity_poly.entity_id
_entity_poly.type
_entity_poly.pdbx_seq_one_letter_code
_entity_poly.pdbx_strand_id
1 'polypeptide(L)'
;VETLLLQLGEDFAYILVKAVYDAKQMGTFHKQICLYSNASEEPFILSMRGRVVSNVVDFAGPYNELLGELKSDVQEVEFDDVNRGDRPVQRIHIFNPTEEMMEPVVMHLPNYLQATVSPSKVAPHRSAEITFVLDSKKLRDFGLNQTSVYLGERPGDKIAPEKEIVVSAVLLPSFDKLTAEQKEQAPKVELSTTDLNLGSFNGKKKRKGEILVTNKGKSVLDIRSMQMFTMGLQVNLKKSKIEPGETVKMKVTAVAADLKKSRAKHPRILMITNDPENAKVVIRINVK
;
A
#
# COMPACT_ATOMS: atom_id res chain seq x y z
N VAL A 1 10.58 27.89 -13.50
CA VAL A 1 11.53 26.83 -13.07
C VAL A 1 12.25 27.37 -11.84
N GLU A 2 11.93 26.84 -10.68
CA GLU A 2 12.73 27.09 -9.48
C GLU A 2 13.77 25.98 -9.36
N THR A 3 15.03 26.37 -9.35
CA THR A 3 16.15 25.45 -9.12
C THR A 3 16.50 25.50 -7.64
N LEU A 4 16.29 24.42 -6.91
CA LEU A 4 16.76 24.26 -5.54
C LEU A 4 18.13 23.59 -5.59
N LEU A 5 19.19 24.31 -5.18
CA LEU A 5 20.53 23.75 -5.02
C LEU A 5 20.64 23.16 -3.60
N LEU A 6 20.74 21.86 -3.49
CA LEU A 6 21.07 21.19 -2.23
C LEU A 6 22.53 20.75 -2.29
N GLN A 7 23.34 21.26 -1.37
CA GLN A 7 24.71 20.82 -1.15
C GLN A 7 24.70 19.57 -0.27
N LEU A 8 25.31 18.49 -0.73
CA LEU A 8 25.25 17.18 -0.09
C LEU A 8 26.64 16.65 0.26
N GLY A 9 26.76 16.03 1.42
CA GLY A 9 27.98 15.39 1.91
C GLY A 9 28.25 14.02 1.25
N GLU A 10 29.37 13.45 1.56
CA GLU A 10 30.18 12.52 0.78
C GLU A 10 29.61 11.14 0.36
N ASP A 11 28.36 10.75 0.66
CA ASP A 11 27.82 9.45 0.24
C ASP A 11 26.39 9.54 -0.31
N PHE A 12 26.22 9.25 -1.60
CA PHE A 12 24.97 9.10 -2.34
C PHE A 12 23.91 10.20 -2.16
N ALA A 13 23.98 11.19 -3.04
CA ALA A 13 23.04 12.30 -3.06
C ALA A 13 21.89 12.10 -4.06
N TYR A 14 20.66 12.13 -3.58
CA TYR A 14 19.49 12.31 -4.45
C TYR A 14 19.21 13.80 -4.62
N ILE A 15 19.16 14.28 -5.87
CA ILE A 15 18.68 15.61 -6.19
C ILE A 15 17.24 15.51 -6.64
N LEU A 16 16.32 16.12 -5.87
CA LEU A 16 14.92 16.25 -6.27
C LEU A 16 14.77 17.50 -7.11
N VAL A 17 14.52 17.35 -8.40
CA VAL A 17 14.21 18.47 -9.30
C VAL A 17 12.69 18.58 -9.45
N LYS A 18 12.11 19.67 -8.93
CA LYS A 18 10.70 20.01 -9.14
C LYS A 18 10.59 20.93 -10.33
N ALA A 19 9.96 20.48 -11.40
CA ALA A 19 9.63 21.29 -12.57
C ALA A 19 8.15 21.65 -12.56
N VAL A 20 7.84 22.95 -12.72
CA VAL A 20 6.47 23.45 -12.83
C VAL A 20 6.32 24.13 -14.19
N TYR A 21 5.31 23.73 -14.96
CA TYR A 21 4.94 24.38 -16.20
C TYR A 21 3.73 25.30 -15.98
N ASP A 22 3.89 26.57 -16.32
CA ASP A 22 2.79 27.54 -16.27
C ASP A 22 1.90 27.38 -17.52
N ALA A 23 0.71 26.80 -17.33
CA ALA A 23 -0.22 26.44 -18.38
C ALA A 23 -1.04 27.61 -18.92
N LYS A 24 -0.41 28.75 -19.26
CA LYS A 24 -1.10 29.94 -19.78
C LYS A 24 -1.55 29.81 -21.25
N GLN A 25 -0.96 28.89 -22.00
CA GLN A 25 -1.29 28.68 -23.41
C GLN A 25 -1.69 27.23 -23.66
N MET A 26 -2.79 27.04 -24.38
CA MET A 26 -3.21 25.71 -24.82
C MET A 26 -2.29 25.16 -25.92
N GLY A 27 -2.14 23.87 -25.98
CA GLY A 27 -1.35 23.17 -26.99
C GLY A 27 -0.29 22.25 -26.40
N THR A 28 0.48 21.63 -27.27
CA THR A 28 1.57 20.75 -26.86
C THR A 28 2.80 21.56 -26.48
N PHE A 29 3.50 21.14 -25.45
CA PHE A 29 4.79 21.70 -25.08
C PHE A 29 5.85 20.61 -24.97
N HIS A 30 7.08 21.01 -25.29
CA HIS A 30 8.28 20.23 -25.07
C HIS A 30 9.33 21.19 -24.50
N LYS A 31 9.71 20.98 -23.24
CA LYS A 31 10.73 21.78 -22.56
C LYS A 31 11.88 20.89 -22.13
N GLN A 32 13.07 21.45 -22.16
CA GLN A 32 14.28 20.81 -21.67
C GLN A 32 14.79 21.59 -20.47
N ILE A 33 15.23 20.87 -19.46
CA ILE A 33 15.87 21.39 -18.26
C ILE A 33 17.30 20.83 -18.28
N CYS A 34 18.26 21.75 -18.36
CA CYS A 34 19.68 21.40 -18.32
C CYS A 34 20.17 21.50 -16.88
N LEU A 35 20.67 20.39 -16.35
CA LEU A 35 21.28 20.31 -15.03
C LEU A 35 22.79 20.31 -15.20
N TYR A 36 23.45 21.34 -14.68
CA TYR A 36 24.90 21.48 -14.68
C TYR A 36 25.43 20.96 -13.33
N SER A 37 26.50 20.20 -13.36
CA SER A 37 27.18 19.69 -12.18
C SER A 37 28.69 19.75 -12.35
N ASN A 38 29.42 19.59 -11.25
CA ASN A 38 30.88 19.46 -11.31
C ASN A 38 31.35 18.05 -11.69
N ALA A 39 30.42 17.12 -11.91
CA ALA A 39 30.72 15.74 -12.29
C ALA A 39 30.89 15.54 -13.82
N SER A 40 30.44 16.50 -14.63
CA SER A 40 30.52 16.43 -16.11
C SER A 40 30.56 17.82 -16.68
N GLU A 41 31.34 18.02 -17.75
CA GLU A 41 31.36 19.27 -18.52
C GLU A 41 30.08 19.46 -19.33
N GLU A 42 29.40 18.35 -19.69
CA GLU A 42 28.13 18.38 -20.39
C GLU A 42 26.96 18.34 -19.41
N PRO A 43 25.90 19.15 -19.65
CA PRO A 43 24.72 19.14 -18.81
C PRO A 43 23.89 17.86 -18.96
N PHE A 44 23.32 17.37 -17.87
CA PHE A 44 22.31 16.34 -17.92
C PHE A 44 20.98 16.94 -18.34
N ILE A 45 20.39 16.47 -19.45
CA ILE A 45 19.17 17.04 -20.03
C ILE A 45 17.95 16.22 -19.62
N LEU A 46 17.04 16.85 -18.88
CA LEU A 46 15.70 16.34 -18.59
C LEU A 46 14.70 16.92 -19.59
N SER A 47 13.91 16.06 -20.22
CA SER A 47 12.84 16.48 -21.13
C SER A 47 11.48 16.37 -20.46
N MET A 48 10.71 17.47 -20.47
CA MET A 48 9.31 17.49 -20.04
C MET A 48 8.41 17.75 -21.25
N ARG A 49 7.49 16.83 -21.51
CA ARG A 49 6.51 16.95 -22.59
C ARG A 49 5.11 16.89 -22.03
N GLY A 50 4.20 17.64 -22.61
CA GLY A 50 2.80 17.62 -22.21
C GLY A 50 1.91 18.36 -23.20
N ARG A 51 0.63 18.34 -22.90
CA ARG A 51 -0.38 19.09 -23.65
C ARG A 51 -1.23 19.88 -22.66
N VAL A 52 -1.36 21.18 -22.89
CA VAL A 52 -2.29 22.03 -22.17
C VAL A 52 -3.62 22.01 -22.91
N VAL A 53 -4.68 21.62 -22.23
CA VAL A 53 -6.04 21.53 -22.77
C VAL A 53 -6.98 22.40 -21.94
N SER A 54 -8.02 22.94 -22.55
CA SER A 54 -9.02 23.76 -21.85
C SER A 54 -9.92 22.97 -20.92
N ASN A 55 -10.08 21.68 -21.20
CA ASN A 55 -10.82 20.73 -20.36
C ASN A 55 -9.92 19.57 -20.01
N VAL A 56 -10.07 19.03 -18.81
CA VAL A 56 -9.40 17.80 -18.43
C VAL A 56 -9.84 16.72 -19.44
N VAL A 57 -8.88 16.13 -20.15
CA VAL A 57 -9.17 14.94 -20.96
C VAL A 57 -9.63 13.87 -19.98
N ASP A 58 -10.82 13.33 -20.22
CA ASP A 58 -11.34 12.24 -19.45
C ASP A 58 -10.30 11.10 -19.39
N PHE A 59 -10.18 10.46 -18.23
CA PHE A 59 -9.32 9.30 -18.07
C PHE A 59 -9.65 8.28 -19.19
N ALA A 60 -8.65 7.93 -19.98
CA ALA A 60 -8.82 7.06 -21.15
C ALA A 60 -8.85 5.55 -20.80
N GLY A 61 -8.81 5.21 -19.51
CA GLY A 61 -8.84 3.84 -19.03
C GLY A 61 -10.26 3.24 -19.01
N PRO A 62 -10.36 1.92 -18.90
CA PRO A 62 -11.65 1.25 -18.78
C PRO A 62 -12.26 1.51 -17.41
N TYR A 63 -13.55 1.79 -17.37
CA TYR A 63 -14.36 1.85 -16.15
C TYR A 63 -15.11 0.53 -16.00
N ASN A 64 -14.45 -0.48 -15.45
CA ASN A 64 -14.95 -1.86 -15.40
C ASN A 64 -15.81 -2.16 -14.17
N GLU A 65 -15.69 -1.35 -13.12
CA GLU A 65 -16.37 -1.57 -11.86
C GLU A 65 -17.62 -0.67 -11.76
N LEU A 66 -18.67 -1.18 -11.09
CA LEU A 66 -19.87 -0.43 -10.78
C LEU A 66 -19.86 -0.04 -9.31
N LEU A 67 -20.08 1.26 -9.04
CA LEU A 67 -20.21 1.82 -7.70
C LEU A 67 -21.56 2.57 -7.63
N GLY A 68 -22.65 1.86 -7.37
CA GLY A 68 -24.00 2.38 -7.51
C GLY A 68 -24.31 2.67 -8.99
N GLU A 69 -24.71 3.90 -9.31
CA GLU A 69 -24.94 4.36 -10.68
C GLU A 69 -23.66 4.85 -11.37
N LEU A 70 -22.59 5.10 -10.61
CA LEU A 70 -21.28 5.49 -11.14
C LEU A 70 -20.48 4.28 -11.61
N LYS A 71 -19.58 4.49 -12.55
CA LYS A 71 -18.56 3.50 -12.93
C LYS A 71 -17.19 3.93 -12.40
N SER A 72 -16.33 2.97 -12.08
CA SER A 72 -14.98 3.20 -11.64
C SER A 72 -13.97 2.36 -12.40
N ASP A 73 -12.73 2.81 -12.43
CA ASP A 73 -11.59 2.04 -12.93
C ASP A 73 -11.21 0.89 -11.98
N VAL A 74 -11.37 1.10 -10.67
CA VAL A 74 -11.11 0.10 -9.63
C VAL A 74 -12.12 0.22 -8.48
N GLN A 75 -12.31 -0.87 -7.74
CA GLN A 75 -13.14 -0.93 -6.52
C GLN A 75 -12.29 -1.12 -5.25
N GLU A 76 -10.98 -1.31 -5.41
CA GLU A 76 -10.04 -1.49 -4.32
C GLU A 76 -8.94 -0.44 -4.40
N VAL A 77 -8.65 0.23 -3.28
CA VAL A 77 -7.58 1.21 -3.13
C VAL A 77 -6.52 0.62 -2.22
N GLU A 78 -5.37 0.29 -2.77
CA GLU A 78 -4.26 -0.29 -2.05
C GLU A 78 -3.12 0.72 -1.91
N PHE A 79 -2.73 1.03 -0.67
CA PHE A 79 -1.63 1.94 -0.35
C PHE A 79 -0.28 1.24 -0.22
N ASP A 80 -0.21 -0.06 -0.55
CA ASP A 80 0.99 -0.87 -0.40
C ASP A 80 1.61 -0.81 1.02
N ASP A 81 2.93 -0.87 1.10
CA ASP A 81 3.68 -0.78 2.34
C ASP A 81 3.88 0.69 2.75
N VAL A 82 3.43 1.04 3.93
CA VAL A 82 3.44 2.40 4.46
C VAL A 82 4.20 2.44 5.79
N ASN A 83 5.22 3.29 5.90
CA ASN A 83 5.90 3.48 7.17
C ASN A 83 5.11 4.43 8.08
N ARG A 84 5.25 4.23 9.38
CA ARG A 84 4.59 5.13 10.33
C ARG A 84 5.15 6.56 10.21
N GLY A 85 4.31 7.47 9.80
CA GLY A 85 4.66 8.87 9.54
C GLY A 85 4.40 9.30 8.10
N ASP A 86 4.28 8.37 7.17
CA ASP A 86 4.02 8.63 5.76
C ASP A 86 2.58 9.13 5.54
N ARG A 87 2.42 9.86 4.44
CA ARG A 87 1.11 10.32 3.96
C ARG A 87 0.97 10.01 2.47
N PRO A 88 0.87 8.71 2.09
CA PRO A 88 0.72 8.32 0.70
C PRO A 88 -0.62 8.75 0.13
N VAL A 89 -0.64 8.89 -1.20
CA VAL A 89 -1.79 9.31 -1.98
C VAL A 89 -2.10 8.25 -3.03
N GLN A 90 -3.38 7.85 -3.10
CA GLN A 90 -3.90 7.01 -4.17
C GLN A 90 -5.04 7.71 -4.89
N ARG A 91 -5.22 7.41 -6.17
CA ARG A 91 -6.24 8.00 -7.02
C ARG A 91 -7.00 6.91 -7.74
N ILE A 92 -8.30 7.11 -7.82
CA ILE A 92 -9.19 6.31 -8.67
C ILE A 92 -10.01 7.25 -9.55
N HIS A 93 -10.48 6.75 -10.68
CA HIS A 93 -11.27 7.52 -11.62
C HIS A 93 -12.71 6.98 -11.65
N ILE A 94 -13.65 7.90 -11.63
CA ILE A 94 -15.06 7.60 -11.73
C ILE A 94 -15.67 8.25 -12.96
N PHE A 95 -16.71 7.64 -13.48
CA PHE A 95 -17.44 8.10 -14.66
C PHE A 95 -18.93 8.12 -14.36
N ASN A 96 -19.60 9.19 -14.74
CA ASN A 96 -21.06 9.31 -14.66
C ASN A 96 -21.68 8.85 -15.99
N PRO A 97 -22.28 7.65 -16.06
CA PRO A 97 -22.89 7.16 -17.29
C PRO A 97 -24.34 7.65 -17.50
N THR A 98 -24.87 8.43 -16.57
CA THR A 98 -26.28 8.86 -16.56
C THR A 98 -26.47 10.20 -17.27
N GLU A 99 -27.73 10.60 -17.44
CA GLU A 99 -28.12 11.90 -18.01
C GLU A 99 -28.23 12.99 -16.94
N GLU A 100 -28.02 12.66 -15.66
CA GLU A 100 -28.14 13.62 -14.55
C GLU A 100 -26.77 14.09 -14.06
N MET A 101 -26.75 15.32 -13.52
CA MET A 101 -25.61 15.83 -12.79
C MET A 101 -25.47 15.13 -11.45
N MET A 102 -24.29 14.60 -11.17
CA MET A 102 -23.97 13.98 -9.87
C MET A 102 -23.02 14.86 -9.06
N GLU A 103 -23.11 14.73 -7.73
CA GLU A 103 -22.18 15.36 -6.78
C GLU A 103 -21.62 14.28 -5.86
N PRO A 104 -20.68 13.43 -6.36
CA PRO A 104 -20.22 12.27 -5.63
C PRO A 104 -19.51 12.65 -4.33
N VAL A 105 -19.78 11.87 -3.28
CA VAL A 105 -19.18 12.05 -1.96
C VAL A 105 -18.72 10.71 -1.41
N VAL A 106 -17.49 10.67 -0.86
CA VAL A 106 -16.99 9.47 -0.17
C VAL A 106 -17.45 9.51 1.29
N MET A 107 -18.17 8.47 1.67
CA MET A 107 -18.79 8.34 2.99
C MET A 107 -18.05 7.33 3.86
N HIS A 108 -18.22 7.41 5.19
CA HIS A 108 -17.61 6.51 6.20
C HIS A 108 -16.07 6.52 6.20
N LEU A 109 -15.49 7.66 5.90
CA LEU A 109 -14.03 7.84 6.03
C LEU A 109 -13.59 7.70 7.50
N PRO A 110 -12.69 6.76 7.81
CA PRO A 110 -12.08 6.70 9.13
C PRO A 110 -11.14 7.92 9.32
N ASN A 111 -10.79 8.24 10.55
CA ASN A 111 -10.01 9.43 10.90
C ASN A 111 -8.60 9.48 10.29
N TYR A 112 -8.09 8.35 9.82
CA TYR A 112 -6.79 8.23 9.16
C TYR A 112 -6.86 8.38 7.63
N LEU A 113 -8.05 8.48 7.04
CA LEU A 113 -8.25 8.58 5.59
C LEU A 113 -8.99 9.87 5.24
N GLN A 114 -8.51 10.56 4.22
CA GLN A 114 -9.16 11.70 3.60
C GLN A 114 -9.46 11.36 2.14
N ALA A 115 -10.58 11.84 1.61
CA ALA A 115 -10.92 11.69 0.22
C ALA A 115 -11.45 13.02 -0.34
N THR A 116 -11.09 13.31 -1.60
CA THR A 116 -11.54 14.49 -2.32
C THR A 116 -11.93 14.09 -3.73
N VAL A 117 -13.11 14.53 -4.18
CA VAL A 117 -13.59 14.30 -5.55
C VAL A 117 -13.36 15.57 -6.38
N SER A 118 -12.77 15.43 -7.55
CA SER A 118 -12.50 16.54 -8.46
C SER A 118 -12.81 16.17 -9.92
N PRO A 119 -13.68 16.91 -10.61
CA PRO A 119 -14.53 17.98 -10.10
C PRO A 119 -15.61 17.46 -9.12
N SER A 120 -16.04 18.32 -8.17
CA SER A 120 -17.04 17.93 -7.16
C SER A 120 -18.44 17.70 -7.76
N LYS A 121 -18.72 18.28 -8.93
CA LYS A 121 -19.93 18.05 -9.72
C LYS A 121 -19.56 17.39 -11.03
N VAL A 122 -20.10 16.21 -11.27
CA VAL A 122 -19.81 15.40 -12.44
C VAL A 122 -21.00 15.43 -13.39
N ALA A 123 -20.82 16.13 -14.50
CA ALA A 123 -21.86 16.24 -15.52
C ALA A 123 -22.16 14.88 -16.19
N PRO A 124 -23.29 14.73 -16.88
CA PRO A 124 -23.59 13.57 -17.71
C PRO A 124 -22.43 13.20 -18.63
N HIS A 125 -22.08 11.91 -18.67
CA HIS A 125 -21.02 11.35 -19.51
C HIS A 125 -19.64 11.99 -19.29
N ARG A 126 -19.36 12.43 -18.05
CA ARG A 126 -18.06 12.97 -17.65
C ARG A 126 -17.44 12.14 -16.53
N SER A 127 -16.14 12.27 -16.41
CA SER A 127 -15.34 11.63 -15.37
C SER A 127 -14.92 12.61 -14.28
N ALA A 128 -14.58 12.05 -13.13
CA ALA A 128 -13.92 12.74 -12.04
C ALA A 128 -12.85 11.83 -11.42
N GLU A 129 -11.93 12.43 -10.69
CA GLU A 129 -10.89 11.75 -9.92
C GLU A 129 -11.25 11.80 -8.44
N ILE A 130 -11.11 10.68 -7.76
CA ILE A 130 -11.15 10.62 -6.31
C ILE A 130 -9.72 10.45 -5.82
N THR A 131 -9.23 11.43 -5.07
CA THR A 131 -7.92 11.39 -4.43
C THR A 131 -8.08 10.96 -2.99
N PHE A 132 -7.44 9.85 -2.60
CA PHE A 132 -7.36 9.36 -1.22
C PHE A 132 -5.99 9.70 -0.63
N VAL A 133 -5.99 10.23 0.61
CA VAL A 133 -4.77 10.53 1.38
C VAL A 133 -4.83 9.78 2.70
N LEU A 134 -3.84 8.92 2.93
CA LEU A 134 -3.72 8.15 4.16
C LEU A 134 -2.78 8.86 5.15
N ASP A 135 -3.21 9.06 6.39
CA ASP A 135 -2.36 9.51 7.50
C ASP A 135 -1.94 8.31 8.35
N SER A 136 -0.77 7.75 8.04
CA SER A 136 -0.27 6.54 8.70
C SER A 136 0.03 6.70 10.19
N LYS A 137 0.17 7.94 10.71
CA LYS A 137 0.32 8.18 12.15
C LYS A 137 -0.92 7.80 12.94
N LYS A 138 -2.09 7.85 12.29
CA LYS A 138 -3.38 7.54 12.91
C LYS A 138 -3.77 6.07 12.82
N LEU A 139 -3.04 5.27 12.02
CA LEU A 139 -3.22 3.82 12.03
C LEU A 139 -2.75 3.25 13.37
N ARG A 140 -3.50 2.30 13.93
CA ARG A 140 -3.20 1.74 15.26
C ARG A 140 -2.26 0.55 15.16
N ASP A 141 -2.60 -0.40 14.32
CA ASP A 141 -1.99 -1.73 14.30
C ASP A 141 -0.98 -1.86 13.16
N PHE A 142 0.17 -2.46 13.45
CA PHE A 142 1.12 -2.85 12.42
C PHE A 142 0.58 -4.01 11.58
N GLY A 143 0.95 -4.03 10.31
CA GLY A 143 0.46 -4.99 9.33
C GLY A 143 -0.72 -4.44 8.54
N LEU A 144 -1.57 -5.33 8.02
CA LEU A 144 -2.71 -4.98 7.18
C LEU A 144 -3.77 -4.24 7.99
N ASN A 145 -4.08 -3.04 7.56
CA ASN A 145 -5.23 -2.25 7.94
C ASN A 145 -6.17 -2.19 6.73
N GLN A 146 -7.41 -2.57 6.92
CA GLN A 146 -8.42 -2.58 5.85
C GLN A 146 -9.70 -1.95 6.37
N THR A 147 -10.36 -1.17 5.52
CA THR A 147 -11.64 -0.54 5.80
C THR A 147 -12.49 -0.47 4.54
N SER A 148 -13.79 -0.34 4.71
CA SER A 148 -14.72 -0.05 3.64
C SER A 148 -15.17 1.40 3.74
N VAL A 149 -15.09 2.11 2.62
CA VAL A 149 -15.72 3.43 2.42
C VAL A 149 -16.75 3.29 1.31
N TYR A 150 -17.66 4.24 1.17
CA TYR A 150 -18.76 4.14 0.22
C TYR A 150 -18.85 5.39 -0.63
N LEU A 151 -19.06 5.21 -1.93
CA LEU A 151 -19.25 6.31 -2.87
C LEU A 151 -20.73 6.62 -3.01
N GLY A 152 -21.19 7.73 -2.43
CA GLY A 152 -22.52 8.25 -2.68
C GLY A 152 -22.56 9.08 -3.94
N GLU A 153 -23.69 9.09 -4.63
CA GLU A 153 -23.93 9.88 -5.86
C GLU A 153 -24.23 11.34 -5.57
N ARG A 154 -24.64 11.62 -4.32
CA ARG A 154 -24.93 12.97 -3.81
C ARG A 154 -24.75 13.05 -2.29
N PRO A 155 -24.56 14.24 -1.70
CA PRO A 155 -24.56 14.41 -0.26
C PRO A 155 -25.87 13.91 0.39
N GLY A 156 -25.72 13.14 1.49
CA GLY A 156 -26.87 12.54 2.19
C GLY A 156 -27.37 11.23 1.61
N ASP A 157 -26.66 10.66 0.65
CA ASP A 157 -26.97 9.34 0.08
C ASP A 157 -26.82 8.22 1.11
N LYS A 158 -27.42 7.06 0.84
CA LYS A 158 -27.39 5.89 1.72
C LYS A 158 -26.23 4.97 1.36
N ILE A 159 -25.68 4.35 2.39
CA ILE A 159 -24.70 3.28 2.24
C ILE A 159 -25.38 2.04 1.68
N ALA A 160 -24.75 1.42 0.71
CA ALA A 160 -25.19 0.18 0.12
C ALA A 160 -23.96 -0.65 -0.33
N PRO A 161 -24.04 -1.98 -0.33
CA PRO A 161 -22.93 -2.85 -0.70
C PRO A 161 -22.36 -2.58 -2.10
N GLU A 162 -23.21 -2.20 -3.04
CA GLU A 162 -22.81 -1.87 -4.41
C GLU A 162 -22.03 -0.55 -4.56
N LYS A 163 -21.94 0.24 -3.49
CA LYS A 163 -21.21 1.51 -3.41
C LYS A 163 -19.89 1.38 -2.66
N GLU A 164 -19.52 0.16 -2.26
CA GLU A 164 -18.36 -0.12 -1.44
C GLU A 164 -17.06 0.04 -2.22
N ILE A 165 -16.09 0.73 -1.61
CA ILE A 165 -14.69 0.79 -2.02
C ILE A 165 -13.88 0.25 -0.85
N VAL A 166 -13.12 -0.82 -1.09
CA VAL A 166 -12.22 -1.40 -0.09
C VAL A 166 -10.90 -0.64 -0.11
N VAL A 167 -10.50 -0.14 1.04
CA VAL A 167 -9.23 0.58 1.21
C VAL A 167 -8.31 -0.20 2.13
N SER A 168 -7.09 -0.47 1.69
CA SER A 168 -6.10 -1.23 2.45
C SER A 168 -4.72 -0.58 2.46
N ALA A 169 -3.97 -0.83 3.53
CA ALA A 169 -2.58 -0.44 3.69
C ALA A 169 -1.86 -1.41 4.63
N VAL A 170 -0.59 -1.68 4.39
CA VAL A 170 0.25 -2.46 5.31
C VAL A 170 1.14 -1.50 6.09
N LEU A 171 0.84 -1.28 7.38
CA LEU A 171 1.65 -0.40 8.23
C LEU A 171 2.90 -1.11 8.72
N LEU A 172 4.05 -0.52 8.41
CA LEU A 172 5.37 -0.95 8.84
C LEU A 172 5.94 -0.03 9.93
N PRO A 173 6.84 -0.54 10.79
CA PRO A 173 7.67 0.30 11.65
C PRO A 173 8.56 1.21 10.80
N SER A 174 8.78 2.45 11.23
CA SER A 174 9.78 3.33 10.62
C SER A 174 11.14 3.14 11.29
N PHE A 175 12.20 3.08 10.48
CA PHE A 175 13.59 2.92 10.90
C PHE A 175 14.47 4.09 10.43
N ASP A 176 13.88 5.16 9.92
CA ASP A 176 14.57 6.32 9.31
C ASP A 176 15.51 7.04 10.29
N LYS A 177 15.24 6.89 11.60
CA LYS A 177 16.02 7.55 12.66
C LYS A 177 17.16 6.68 13.22
N LEU A 178 17.33 5.46 12.72
CA LEU A 178 18.41 4.58 13.19
C LEU A 178 19.76 5.01 12.60
N THR A 179 20.76 5.19 13.46
CA THR A 179 22.16 5.36 13.04
C THR A 179 22.71 4.06 12.46
N ALA A 180 23.86 4.14 11.76
CA ALA A 180 24.54 2.96 11.24
C ALA A 180 24.87 1.95 12.36
N GLU A 181 25.38 2.44 13.49
CA GLU A 181 25.67 1.62 14.67
C GLU A 181 24.44 0.93 15.24
N GLN A 182 23.30 1.64 15.31
CA GLN A 182 22.03 1.06 15.75
C GLN A 182 21.52 -0.01 14.79
N LYS A 183 21.72 0.15 13.48
CA LYS A 183 21.39 -0.87 12.48
C LYS A 183 22.26 -2.13 12.63
N GLU A 184 23.55 -1.98 12.94
CA GLU A 184 24.43 -3.11 13.23
C GLU A 184 24.08 -3.87 14.51
N GLN A 185 23.48 -3.19 15.49
CA GLN A 185 23.00 -3.78 16.75
C GLN A 185 21.55 -4.23 16.66
N ALA A 186 20.89 -4.08 15.50
CA ALA A 186 19.48 -4.41 15.31
C ALA A 186 19.23 -5.92 15.43
N PRO A 187 17.98 -6.33 15.72
CA PRO A 187 17.58 -7.71 15.61
C PRO A 187 17.60 -8.15 14.15
N LYS A 188 17.83 -9.45 13.90
CA LYS A 188 17.76 -10.05 12.56
C LYS A 188 16.92 -11.30 12.62
N VAL A 189 15.76 -11.28 11.94
CA VAL A 189 14.89 -12.43 11.85
C VAL A 189 15.38 -13.41 10.80
N GLU A 190 15.51 -14.65 11.18
CA GLU A 190 15.76 -15.77 10.27
C GLU A 190 14.68 -16.83 10.44
N LEU A 191 14.07 -17.22 9.35
CA LEU A 191 13.08 -18.31 9.34
C LEU A 191 13.69 -19.56 8.71
N SER A 192 13.36 -20.74 9.24
CA SER A 192 13.78 -22.00 8.62
C SER A 192 13.21 -22.18 7.22
N THR A 193 12.07 -21.56 6.92
CA THR A 193 11.46 -21.46 5.59
C THR A 193 10.43 -20.33 5.53
N THR A 194 10.30 -19.72 4.38
CA THR A 194 9.20 -18.79 4.03
C THR A 194 8.14 -19.48 3.15
N ASP A 195 8.36 -20.73 2.77
CA ASP A 195 7.44 -21.58 2.00
C ASP A 195 7.21 -22.90 2.75
N LEU A 196 6.15 -22.94 3.57
CA LEU A 196 5.81 -24.12 4.37
C LEU A 196 4.90 -25.05 3.58
N ASN A 197 5.41 -26.24 3.28
CA ASN A 197 4.63 -27.27 2.61
C ASN A 197 3.98 -28.22 3.66
N LEU A 198 2.67 -28.18 3.77
CA LEU A 198 1.88 -29.04 4.64
C LEU A 198 1.37 -30.32 3.93
N GLY A 199 1.57 -30.40 2.61
CA GLY A 199 1.09 -31.51 1.77
C GLY A 199 -0.42 -31.55 1.62
N SER A 200 -0.93 -32.68 1.11
CA SER A 200 -2.36 -32.88 0.90
C SER A 200 -3.05 -33.34 2.18
N PHE A 201 -4.31 -32.94 2.38
CA PHE A 201 -5.11 -33.33 3.54
C PHE A 201 -5.34 -34.85 3.62
N ASN A 202 -5.50 -35.54 2.48
CA ASN A 202 -5.70 -36.99 2.41
C ASN A 202 -6.77 -37.47 3.41
N GLY A 203 -7.93 -36.84 3.41
CA GLY A 203 -9.05 -37.12 4.30
C GLY A 203 -8.91 -36.60 5.75
N LYS A 204 -7.78 -36.04 6.13
CA LYS A 204 -7.59 -35.44 7.45
C LYS A 204 -8.23 -34.06 7.53
N LYS A 205 -8.84 -33.75 8.68
CA LYS A 205 -9.47 -32.42 8.90
C LYS A 205 -8.47 -31.29 9.06
N LYS A 206 -7.24 -31.60 9.50
CA LYS A 206 -6.19 -30.60 9.79
C LYS A 206 -4.83 -31.10 9.34
N ARG A 207 -4.01 -30.15 8.88
CA ARG A 207 -2.57 -30.31 8.65
C ARG A 207 -1.79 -29.37 9.54
N LYS A 208 -0.65 -29.82 10.03
CA LYS A 208 0.21 -29.05 10.94
C LYS A 208 1.64 -29.05 10.42
N GLY A 209 2.32 -27.94 10.63
CA GLY A 209 3.75 -27.78 10.37
C GLY A 209 4.36 -26.83 11.36
N GLU A 210 5.68 -26.75 11.36
CA GLU A 210 6.46 -25.90 12.25
C GLU A 210 7.45 -25.09 11.40
N ILE A 211 7.66 -23.82 11.79
CA ILE A 211 8.71 -22.94 11.28
C ILE A 211 9.54 -22.53 12.49
N LEU A 212 10.86 -22.59 12.37
CA LEU A 212 11.76 -22.05 13.38
C LEU A 212 11.97 -20.57 13.09
N VAL A 213 11.78 -19.74 14.10
CA VAL A 213 12.03 -18.30 14.07
C VAL A 213 13.24 -18.03 14.96
N THR A 214 14.34 -17.62 14.37
CA THR A 214 15.61 -17.37 15.06
C THR A 214 15.96 -15.90 15.02
N ASN A 215 16.40 -15.35 16.12
CA ASN A 215 17.00 -14.03 16.17
C ASN A 215 18.52 -14.13 15.98
N LYS A 216 19.02 -13.79 14.80
CA LYS A 216 20.46 -13.74 14.47
C LYS A 216 21.08 -12.40 14.75
N GLY A 217 20.32 -11.42 15.21
CA GLY A 217 20.78 -10.09 15.54
C GLY A 217 21.35 -9.97 16.94
N LYS A 218 21.65 -8.74 17.34
CA LYS A 218 22.31 -8.43 18.61
C LYS A 218 21.37 -7.82 19.66
N SER A 219 20.15 -7.47 19.26
CA SER A 219 19.09 -6.97 20.16
C SER A 219 17.83 -7.81 20.06
N VAL A 220 16.89 -7.59 20.96
CA VAL A 220 15.63 -8.38 21.04
C VAL A 220 14.81 -8.22 19.76
N LEU A 221 14.51 -9.33 19.13
CA LEU A 221 13.56 -9.40 18.01
C LEU A 221 12.14 -9.39 18.55
N ASP A 222 11.35 -8.40 18.14
CA ASP A 222 9.94 -8.22 18.53
C ASP A 222 9.02 -8.48 17.33
N ILE A 223 8.24 -9.54 17.40
CA ILE A 223 7.18 -9.84 16.42
C ILE A 223 5.95 -9.00 16.79
N ARG A 224 5.78 -7.86 16.11
CA ARG A 224 4.77 -6.85 16.44
C ARG A 224 3.37 -7.20 15.98
N SER A 225 3.27 -7.94 14.88
CA SER A 225 1.99 -8.38 14.32
C SER A 225 2.16 -9.68 13.56
N MET A 226 1.12 -10.51 13.62
CA MET A 226 1.02 -11.73 12.83
C MET A 226 -0.41 -11.91 12.35
N GLN A 227 -0.61 -11.79 11.05
CA GLN A 227 -1.94 -11.79 10.42
C GLN A 227 -2.04 -12.89 9.38
N MET A 228 -3.19 -13.53 9.34
CA MET A 228 -3.53 -14.57 8.36
C MET A 228 -4.56 -13.99 7.40
N PHE A 229 -4.22 -13.93 6.11
CA PHE A 229 -5.11 -13.43 5.05
C PHE A 229 -6.11 -14.50 4.56
N THR A 230 -6.04 -15.70 5.12
CA THR A 230 -6.83 -16.83 4.65
C THR A 230 -7.56 -17.46 5.84
N MET A 231 -8.88 -17.57 5.74
CA MET A 231 -9.64 -18.38 6.71
C MET A 231 -9.12 -19.81 6.72
N GLY A 232 -9.07 -20.41 7.90
CA GLY A 232 -8.60 -21.79 8.08
C GLY A 232 -7.11 -21.94 8.34
N LEU A 233 -6.34 -20.85 8.41
CA LEU A 233 -5.00 -20.86 9.00
C LEU A 233 -5.05 -20.46 10.48
N GLN A 234 -4.32 -21.19 11.30
CA GLN A 234 -4.11 -20.88 12.72
C GLN A 234 -2.61 -20.89 12.98
N VAL A 235 -2.11 -19.85 13.63
CA VAL A 235 -0.69 -19.71 13.97
C VAL A 235 -0.53 -19.56 15.46
N ASN A 236 0.43 -20.27 16.02
CA ASN A 236 0.78 -20.19 17.43
C ASN A 236 2.29 -20.00 17.57
N LEU A 237 2.68 -18.85 18.10
CA LEU A 237 4.04 -18.51 18.48
C LEU A 237 4.08 -18.36 20.01
N LYS A 238 4.93 -19.14 20.70
CA LYS A 238 4.94 -19.16 22.17
C LYS A 238 5.28 -17.82 22.81
N LYS A 239 6.14 -17.03 22.18
CA LYS A 239 6.50 -15.68 22.61
C LYS A 239 6.83 -14.82 21.42
N SER A 240 6.47 -13.54 21.48
CA SER A 240 6.72 -12.56 20.41
C SER A 240 8.08 -11.87 20.53
N LYS A 241 8.70 -11.87 21.72
CA LYS A 241 10.03 -11.30 21.96
C LYS A 241 11.05 -12.43 22.04
N ILE A 242 12.04 -12.40 21.14
CA ILE A 242 13.04 -13.45 20.96
C ILE A 242 14.43 -12.83 21.22
N GLU A 243 15.14 -13.37 22.21
CA GLU A 243 16.46 -12.87 22.60
C GLU A 243 17.51 -13.15 21.50
N PRO A 244 18.62 -12.40 21.45
CA PRO A 244 19.75 -12.70 20.55
C PRO A 244 20.20 -14.16 20.63
N GLY A 245 20.31 -14.82 19.48
CA GLY A 245 20.67 -16.23 19.36
C GLY A 245 19.57 -17.24 19.70
N GLU A 246 18.43 -16.79 20.22
CA GLU A 246 17.32 -17.67 20.57
C GLU A 246 16.53 -18.11 19.35
N THR A 247 16.01 -19.32 19.41
CA THR A 247 15.10 -19.90 18.40
C THR A 247 13.77 -20.29 19.04
N VAL A 248 12.66 -19.86 18.45
CA VAL A 248 11.30 -20.18 18.88
C VAL A 248 10.56 -20.90 17.78
N LYS A 249 9.75 -21.89 18.13
CA LYS A 249 8.90 -22.65 17.20
C LYS A 249 7.58 -21.92 16.97
N MET A 250 7.30 -21.63 15.71
CA MET A 250 6.00 -21.17 15.24
C MET A 250 5.24 -22.37 14.66
N LYS A 251 4.10 -22.70 15.26
CA LYS A 251 3.22 -23.79 14.81
C LYS A 251 2.16 -23.24 13.89
N VAL A 252 2.03 -23.83 12.71
CA VAL A 252 1.02 -23.50 11.72
C VAL A 252 0.06 -24.67 11.58
N THR A 253 -1.24 -24.39 11.65
CA THR A 253 -2.30 -25.39 11.45
C THR A 253 -3.20 -24.92 10.31
N ALA A 254 -3.41 -25.76 9.32
CA ALA A 254 -4.38 -25.58 8.25
C ALA A 254 -5.62 -26.45 8.50
N VAL A 255 -6.82 -25.86 8.39
CA VAL A 255 -8.11 -26.51 8.61
C VAL A 255 -8.84 -26.63 7.27
N ALA A 256 -9.08 -27.87 6.81
CA ALA A 256 -9.60 -28.14 5.47
C ALA A 256 -10.98 -27.49 5.19
N ALA A 257 -11.90 -27.58 6.15
CA ALA A 257 -13.26 -27.07 5.98
C ALA A 257 -13.31 -25.53 5.82
N ASP A 258 -12.42 -24.83 6.52
CA ASP A 258 -12.39 -23.38 6.51
C ASP A 258 -11.60 -22.85 5.30
N LEU A 259 -10.54 -23.53 4.88
CA LEU A 259 -9.80 -23.20 3.65
C LEU A 259 -10.66 -23.31 2.41
N LYS A 260 -11.58 -24.29 2.34
CA LYS A 260 -12.53 -24.43 1.23
C LYS A 260 -13.50 -23.25 1.11
N LYS A 261 -13.80 -22.57 2.23
CA LYS A 261 -14.66 -21.38 2.27
C LYS A 261 -13.90 -20.10 1.93
N SER A 262 -12.59 -20.13 1.99
CA SER A 262 -11.76 -18.96 1.71
C SER A 262 -11.69 -18.68 0.21
N ARG A 263 -11.87 -17.43 -0.18
CA ARG A 263 -11.66 -16.96 -1.56
C ARG A 263 -10.16 -16.88 -1.93
N ALA A 264 -9.28 -16.87 -0.93
CA ALA A 264 -7.84 -16.73 -1.16
C ALA A 264 -7.25 -18.02 -1.73
N LYS A 265 -6.72 -17.95 -2.94
CA LYS A 265 -6.10 -19.09 -3.65
C LYS A 265 -4.76 -19.52 -3.05
N HIS A 266 -4.08 -18.61 -2.37
CA HIS A 266 -2.72 -18.82 -1.84
C HIS A 266 -2.69 -18.43 -0.36
N PRO A 267 -2.86 -19.41 0.56
CA PRO A 267 -2.78 -19.15 1.99
C PRO A 267 -1.42 -18.56 2.39
N ARG A 268 -1.42 -17.46 3.14
CA ARG A 268 -0.21 -16.78 3.57
C ARG A 268 -0.37 -16.16 4.95
N ILE A 269 0.76 -16.00 5.64
CA ILE A 269 0.88 -15.31 6.92
C ILE A 269 1.74 -14.07 6.70
N LEU A 270 1.27 -12.93 7.16
CA LEU A 270 2.03 -11.71 7.24
C LEU A 270 2.57 -11.55 8.66
N MET A 271 3.88 -11.40 8.79
CA MET A 271 4.56 -11.13 10.05
C MET A 271 5.26 -9.78 9.98
N ILE A 272 5.02 -8.90 10.94
CA ILE A 272 5.69 -7.61 11.08
C ILE A 272 6.64 -7.67 12.27
N THR A 273 7.88 -7.23 12.04
CA THR A 273 8.97 -7.31 13.03
C THR A 273 9.62 -5.96 13.26
N ASN A 274 10.49 -5.87 14.25
CA ASN A 274 11.37 -4.73 14.47
C ASN A 274 12.76 -4.90 13.84
N ASP A 275 12.93 -5.86 12.93
CA ASP A 275 14.12 -6.01 12.11
C ASP A 275 14.11 -4.95 10.98
N PRO A 276 15.08 -4.03 10.90
CA PRO A 276 15.07 -2.99 9.86
C PRO A 276 15.24 -3.53 8.44
N GLU A 277 15.88 -4.68 8.26
CA GLU A 277 16.07 -5.33 6.96
C GLU A 277 14.88 -6.20 6.56
N ASN A 278 14.13 -6.72 7.56
CA ASN A 278 13.00 -7.62 7.36
C ASN A 278 11.78 -7.21 8.21
N ALA A 279 11.37 -5.93 8.08
CA ALA A 279 10.22 -5.42 8.80
C ALA A 279 8.92 -6.15 8.44
N LYS A 280 8.82 -6.61 7.19
CA LYS A 280 7.69 -7.37 6.64
C LYS A 280 8.18 -8.71 6.13
N VAL A 281 7.63 -9.77 6.68
CA VAL A 281 7.89 -11.14 6.22
C VAL A 281 6.58 -11.80 5.80
N VAL A 282 6.54 -12.29 4.57
CA VAL A 282 5.39 -13.03 4.04
C VAL A 282 5.75 -14.52 3.97
N ILE A 283 4.97 -15.34 4.66
CA ILE A 283 5.14 -16.79 4.70
C ILE A 283 4.03 -17.43 3.89
N ARG A 284 4.39 -18.17 2.85
CA ARG A 284 3.46 -18.92 1.99
C ARG A 284 3.19 -20.30 2.59
N ILE A 285 1.93 -20.72 2.55
CA ILE A 285 1.51 -22.04 3.06
C ILE A 285 0.98 -22.85 1.89
N ASN A 286 1.70 -23.92 1.55
CA ASN A 286 1.31 -24.84 0.50
C ASN A 286 0.58 -26.04 1.12
N VAL A 287 -0.71 -26.14 0.82
CA VAL A 287 -1.58 -27.24 1.28
C VAL A 287 -2.61 -27.55 0.20
N LYS A 288 -2.90 -28.85 -0.03
CA LYS A 288 -3.82 -29.35 -1.06
C LYS A 288 -4.90 -30.24 -0.45
#